data_59102faaec8ed42a5358396a21503ffa
#
_entry.id   59102faaec8ed42a5358396a21503ffa
#
_cell.length_a   1.000
_cell.length_b   1.000
_cell.length_c   1.000
_cell.angle_alpha   90.00
_cell.angle_beta   90.00
_cell.angle_gamma   90.00
#
_symmetry.space_group_name_H-M   'P 1'
#
loop_
_entity.id
_entity.type
_entity.pdbx_description
1 polymer ?
#
loop_
_entity_poly.entity_id
_entity_poly.type
_entity_poly.pdbx_seq_one_letter_code
_entity_poly.pdbx_strand_id
1 'polypeptide(L)'
;MTSHHGTHNDLHSEQGALPAEHPGRAMNPIIKVLDLAWLEFVKPDLAASERFAHAFGFTTVSRTADELQLRGTDAGAPCVIVRRGPRSTYLGAAFRATDSTDLVRLADATGANVEKLPESIGGIAVDLTDPSGAVVRVVADIHEFATLPGQSTQVFNFGHDARRANATQRPPREPAKIQRLGHVVLQTTRYLETLNWYLEHLGLIVSDFKYYEGQRERGPTMSFIRCDRGMTPTDHHTLAMMLGPRNRYVHSAYQVGDLDALAAGGEYLRERGFHRSWGIGRHIEGSQIFDYWRDPDGLLVEHFAAGDLFDCTLEPGWSPMTASGLAQWGPQVTKDFLGLTPGPDALHELVSMARSLREENEFDLTRLRGLLKVTSS
;
A
#
# COMPACT_ATOMS: atom_id res chain seq x y z
N MET A 1 24.52 18.63 2.25
CA MET A 1 23.47 17.96 3.05
C MET A 1 24.16 16.82 3.76
N THR A 2 24.39 16.94 5.06
CA THR A 2 24.91 15.85 5.86
C THR A 2 23.77 14.84 6.02
N SER A 3 23.92 13.66 5.42
CA SER A 3 23.03 12.53 5.66
C SER A 3 23.17 12.15 7.13
N HIS A 4 22.21 12.48 7.96
CA HIS A 4 22.09 11.87 9.26
C HIS A 4 21.66 10.42 9.01
N HIS A 5 22.60 9.48 9.10
CA HIS A 5 22.28 8.07 9.28
C HIS A 5 21.80 7.92 10.73
N GLY A 6 20.54 8.31 10.98
CA GLY A 6 19.90 8.08 12.27
C GLY A 6 19.71 6.58 12.47
N THR A 7 20.03 6.09 13.66
CA THR A 7 19.52 4.81 14.12
C THR A 7 18.10 5.00 14.61
N HIS A 8 17.27 3.94 14.69
CA HIS A 8 15.93 4.02 15.28
C HIS A 8 15.88 4.62 16.69
N ASN A 9 17.02 4.62 17.41
CA ASN A 9 17.13 5.31 18.69
C ASN A 9 16.98 6.83 18.57
N ASP A 10 17.18 7.40 17.39
CA ASP A 10 17.03 8.82 17.11
C ASP A 10 15.62 9.16 16.58
N LEU A 11 14.79 8.14 16.29
CA LEU A 11 13.41 8.28 15.87
C LEU A 11 12.49 8.19 17.09
N HIS A 12 11.58 9.15 17.22
CA HIS A 12 10.61 9.18 18.32
C HIS A 12 9.79 7.88 18.37
N SER A 13 9.59 7.32 19.54
CA SER A 13 8.75 6.17 19.84
C SER A 13 9.16 4.81 19.26
N GLU A 14 10.21 4.70 18.48
CA GLU A 14 10.66 3.44 17.91
C GLU A 14 11.76 2.80 18.74
N GLN A 15 11.72 1.47 18.80
CA GLN A 15 12.76 0.67 19.44
C GLN A 15 13.40 -0.21 18.37
N GLY A 16 14.72 -0.23 18.31
CA GLY A 16 15.46 -1.11 17.40
C GLY A 16 15.23 -2.60 17.73
N ALA A 17 15.67 -3.46 16.81
CA ALA A 17 15.62 -4.91 16.98
C ALA A 17 16.39 -5.39 18.21
N LEU A 18 15.85 -6.37 18.91
CA LEU A 18 16.58 -7.14 19.92
C LEU A 18 17.41 -8.25 19.27
N PRO A 19 18.43 -8.79 19.93
CA PRO A 19 19.18 -9.93 19.43
C PRO A 19 18.24 -11.09 19.06
N ALA A 20 18.46 -11.70 17.90
CA ALA A 20 17.70 -12.81 17.34
C ALA A 20 16.27 -12.47 16.82
N GLU A 21 15.88 -11.21 16.78
CA GLU A 21 14.67 -10.81 16.07
C GLU A 21 14.86 -10.84 14.56
N HIS A 22 13.75 -10.78 13.83
CA HIS A 22 13.74 -10.88 12.37
C HIS A 22 14.55 -9.75 11.72
N PRO A 23 15.53 -10.04 10.84
CA PRO A 23 16.45 -9.02 10.28
C PRO A 23 15.78 -8.09 9.26
N GLY A 24 14.56 -8.38 8.81
CA GLY A 24 13.83 -7.56 7.85
C GLY A 24 14.33 -7.62 6.41
N ARG A 25 15.26 -8.52 6.09
CA ARG A 25 15.80 -8.73 4.72
C ARG A 25 16.29 -10.15 4.51
N ALA A 26 16.29 -10.59 3.26
CA ALA A 26 16.97 -11.82 2.85
C ALA A 26 18.45 -11.51 2.52
N MET A 27 19.36 -12.46 2.84
CA MET A 27 20.78 -12.32 2.53
C MET A 27 21.07 -12.38 1.02
N ASN A 28 20.38 -13.26 0.29
CA ASN A 28 20.57 -13.49 -1.13
C ASN A 28 19.21 -13.62 -1.84
N PRO A 29 18.50 -12.52 -2.07
CA PRO A 29 17.23 -12.56 -2.79
C PRO A 29 17.43 -12.99 -4.25
N ILE A 30 16.43 -13.62 -4.85
CA ILE A 30 16.48 -14.03 -6.26
C ILE A 30 16.63 -12.83 -7.18
N ILE A 31 15.76 -11.82 -7.00
CA ILE A 31 15.82 -10.52 -7.70
C ILE A 31 15.59 -9.38 -6.72
N LYS A 32 15.72 -8.14 -7.20
CA LYS A 32 15.30 -6.93 -6.47
C LYS A 32 14.37 -6.13 -7.34
N VAL A 33 13.09 -6.06 -6.97
CA VAL A 33 12.10 -5.25 -7.69
C VAL A 33 12.28 -3.76 -7.40
N LEU A 34 11.88 -2.93 -8.34
CA LEU A 34 12.06 -1.48 -8.30
C LEU A 34 10.90 -0.75 -7.63
N ASP A 35 9.66 -1.21 -7.89
CA ASP A 35 8.42 -0.59 -7.41
C ASP A 35 7.21 -1.46 -7.76
N LEU A 36 6.00 -1.07 -7.31
CA LEU A 36 4.74 -1.55 -7.87
C LEU A 36 4.57 -1.01 -9.30
N ALA A 37 4.10 -1.89 -10.20
CA ALA A 37 3.66 -1.49 -11.52
C ALA A 37 2.17 -1.13 -11.51
N TRP A 38 1.32 -2.10 -11.10
CA TRP A 38 -0.13 -1.89 -10.97
C TRP A 38 -0.77 -2.88 -9.99
N LEU A 39 -2.04 -2.62 -9.67
CA LEU A 39 -2.91 -3.56 -8.95
C LEU A 39 -4.01 -4.05 -9.88
N GLU A 40 -4.40 -5.32 -9.73
CA GLU A 40 -5.46 -5.95 -10.52
C GLU A 40 -6.70 -6.25 -9.67
N PHE A 41 -7.86 -5.86 -10.21
CA PHE A 41 -9.15 -6.10 -9.56
C PHE A 41 -10.17 -6.67 -10.56
N VAL A 42 -11.15 -7.41 -10.02
CA VAL A 42 -12.42 -7.69 -10.70
C VAL A 42 -13.51 -6.86 -10.06
N LYS A 43 -14.40 -6.27 -10.86
CA LYS A 43 -15.54 -5.47 -10.37
C LYS A 43 -16.78 -5.67 -11.24
N PRO A 44 -18.00 -5.64 -10.64
CA PRO A 44 -19.22 -5.87 -11.36
C PRO A 44 -19.64 -4.69 -12.26
N ASP A 45 -19.38 -3.46 -11.84
CA ASP A 45 -19.77 -2.24 -12.56
C ASP A 45 -18.53 -1.36 -12.86
N LEU A 46 -17.98 -1.54 -14.06
CA LEU A 46 -16.85 -0.74 -14.52
C LEU A 46 -17.20 0.74 -14.70
N ALA A 47 -18.46 1.08 -14.98
CA ALA A 47 -18.86 2.47 -15.14
C ALA A 47 -18.92 3.19 -13.78
N ALA A 48 -19.44 2.54 -12.74
CA ALA A 48 -19.37 3.07 -11.37
C ALA A 48 -17.91 3.21 -10.90
N SER A 49 -17.07 2.21 -11.18
CA SER A 49 -15.63 2.25 -10.85
C SER A 49 -14.93 3.41 -11.54
N GLU A 50 -15.20 3.66 -12.82
CA GLU A 50 -14.61 4.76 -13.58
C GLU A 50 -15.08 6.13 -13.07
N ARG A 51 -16.39 6.30 -12.78
CA ARG A 51 -16.89 7.56 -12.17
C ARG A 51 -16.21 7.88 -10.84
N PHE A 52 -16.07 6.87 -9.98
CA PHE A 52 -15.35 7.04 -8.72
C PHE A 52 -13.88 7.37 -8.98
N ALA A 53 -13.20 6.61 -9.84
CA ALA A 53 -11.79 6.80 -10.17
C ALA A 53 -11.50 8.22 -10.68
N HIS A 54 -12.33 8.77 -11.55
CA HIS A 54 -12.19 10.16 -12.00
C HIS A 54 -12.39 11.17 -10.85
N ALA A 55 -13.38 10.94 -9.99
CA ALA A 55 -13.60 11.79 -8.83
C ALA A 55 -12.45 11.68 -7.81
N PHE A 56 -11.84 10.50 -7.70
CA PHE A 56 -10.67 10.24 -6.86
C PHE A 56 -9.36 10.75 -7.48
N GLY A 57 -9.34 11.14 -8.77
CA GLY A 57 -8.22 11.82 -9.41
C GLY A 57 -7.41 11.00 -10.42
N PHE A 58 -7.86 9.80 -10.77
CA PHE A 58 -7.27 9.01 -11.86
C PHE A 58 -7.66 9.52 -13.23
N THR A 59 -6.85 9.18 -14.21
CA THR A 59 -7.13 9.33 -15.65
C THR A 59 -7.32 7.95 -16.28
N THR A 60 -8.37 7.77 -17.09
CA THR A 60 -8.59 6.56 -17.88
C THR A 60 -7.57 6.48 -19.01
N VAL A 61 -6.85 5.37 -19.10
CA VAL A 61 -5.96 5.03 -20.22
C VAL A 61 -6.73 4.31 -21.31
N SER A 62 -7.47 3.29 -20.92
CA SER A 62 -8.23 2.42 -21.79
C SER A 62 -9.53 2.00 -21.14
N ARG A 63 -10.60 1.91 -21.94
CA ARG A 63 -11.91 1.48 -21.49
C ARG A 63 -12.59 0.62 -22.56
N THR A 64 -12.80 -0.64 -22.26
CA THR A 64 -13.54 -1.58 -23.09
C THR A 64 -14.79 -2.06 -22.35
N ALA A 65 -15.56 -2.96 -22.95
CA ALA A 65 -16.70 -3.59 -22.26
C ALA A 65 -16.27 -4.37 -21.00
N ASP A 66 -15.07 -4.96 -21.00
CA ASP A 66 -14.63 -5.92 -20.01
C ASP A 66 -13.40 -5.48 -19.20
N GLU A 67 -12.76 -4.36 -19.55
CA GLU A 67 -11.58 -3.86 -18.87
C GLU A 67 -11.55 -2.34 -18.79
N LEU A 68 -11.03 -1.83 -17.67
CA LEU A 68 -10.73 -0.42 -17.39
C LEU A 68 -9.30 -0.31 -16.89
N GLN A 69 -8.47 0.53 -17.55
CA GLN A 69 -7.12 0.83 -17.10
C GLN A 69 -7.04 2.29 -16.65
N LEU A 70 -6.51 2.49 -15.46
CA LEU A 70 -6.41 3.80 -14.78
C LEU A 70 -4.95 4.13 -14.49
N ARG A 71 -4.58 5.41 -14.66
CA ARG A 71 -3.23 5.89 -14.35
C ARG A 71 -3.23 7.19 -13.55
N GLY A 72 -2.07 7.49 -12.96
CA GLY A 72 -1.73 8.79 -12.41
C GLY A 72 -1.15 9.74 -13.47
N THR A 73 -0.63 10.88 -13.00
CA THR A 73 -0.02 11.90 -13.86
C THR A 73 1.46 11.62 -14.16
N ASP A 74 2.15 10.86 -13.32
CA ASP A 74 3.56 10.54 -13.56
C ASP A 74 3.73 9.60 -14.78
N ALA A 75 4.90 9.62 -15.35
CA ALA A 75 5.26 8.67 -16.40
C ALA A 75 5.23 7.23 -15.85
N GLY A 76 4.87 6.26 -16.67
CA GLY A 76 4.88 4.84 -16.28
C GLY A 76 3.69 4.06 -16.77
N ALA A 77 3.47 2.89 -16.17
CA ALA A 77 2.35 1.99 -16.44
C ALA A 77 1.02 2.50 -15.90
N PRO A 78 -0.13 1.86 -16.24
CA PRO A 78 -1.37 2.04 -15.49
C PRO A 78 -1.15 1.70 -14.00
N CYS A 79 -1.79 2.45 -13.10
CA CYS A 79 -1.74 2.15 -11.66
C CYS A 79 -2.70 1.01 -11.27
N VAL A 80 -3.82 0.91 -11.98
CA VAL A 80 -4.91 -0.04 -11.68
C VAL A 80 -5.48 -0.61 -12.98
N ILE A 81 -5.64 -1.92 -13.01
CA ILE A 81 -6.35 -2.66 -14.06
C ILE A 81 -7.58 -3.31 -13.42
N VAL A 82 -8.76 -2.99 -13.94
CA VAL A 82 -10.02 -3.53 -13.44
C VAL A 82 -10.68 -4.35 -14.55
N ARG A 83 -10.94 -5.63 -14.28
CA ARG A 83 -11.68 -6.51 -15.19
C ARG A 83 -13.12 -6.66 -14.71
N ARG A 84 -14.04 -6.82 -15.67
CA ARG A 84 -15.43 -7.09 -15.36
C ARG A 84 -15.58 -8.51 -14.80
N GLY A 85 -16.38 -8.67 -13.73
CA GLY A 85 -16.75 -9.98 -13.19
C GLY A 85 -17.88 -9.87 -12.19
N PRO A 86 -18.36 -10.99 -11.65
CA PRO A 86 -19.62 -11.03 -10.88
C PRO A 86 -19.50 -10.42 -9.48
N ARG A 87 -18.29 -10.27 -8.94
CA ARG A 87 -18.05 -9.77 -7.58
C ARG A 87 -16.77 -8.94 -7.56
N SER A 88 -16.72 -7.95 -6.68
CA SER A 88 -15.51 -7.19 -6.41
C SER A 88 -14.48 -8.08 -5.71
N THR A 89 -13.29 -8.18 -6.31
CA THR A 89 -12.19 -9.02 -5.82
C THR A 89 -10.85 -8.39 -6.20
N TYR A 90 -9.92 -8.35 -5.25
CA TYR A 90 -8.52 -8.10 -5.52
C TYR A 90 -7.89 -9.37 -6.09
N LEU A 91 -7.20 -9.26 -7.23
CA LEU A 91 -6.54 -10.39 -7.88
C LEU A 91 -5.07 -10.50 -7.51
N GLY A 92 -4.37 -9.38 -7.42
CA GLY A 92 -2.95 -9.37 -7.15
C GLY A 92 -2.27 -8.05 -7.48
N ALA A 93 -0.96 -8.01 -7.25
CA ALA A 93 -0.08 -6.89 -7.54
C ALA A 93 0.95 -7.26 -8.59
N ALA A 94 1.27 -6.32 -9.47
CA ALA A 94 2.41 -6.42 -10.36
C ALA A 94 3.56 -5.56 -9.83
N PHE A 95 4.79 -6.12 -9.83
CA PHE A 95 6.03 -5.46 -9.44
C PHE A 95 6.94 -5.29 -10.64
N ARG A 96 7.67 -4.19 -10.71
CA ARG A 96 8.65 -3.91 -11.78
C ARG A 96 9.98 -4.56 -11.43
N ALA A 97 10.48 -5.42 -12.32
CA ALA A 97 11.87 -5.85 -12.30
C ALA A 97 12.80 -4.78 -12.89
N THR A 98 14.10 -4.94 -12.73
CA THR A 98 15.09 -4.06 -13.35
C THR A 98 15.07 -4.21 -14.88
N ASP A 99 15.06 -5.45 -15.35
CA ASP A 99 15.03 -5.80 -16.76
C ASP A 99 14.52 -7.24 -16.97
N SER A 100 14.48 -7.68 -18.22
CA SER A 100 14.09 -9.05 -18.60
C SER A 100 15.00 -10.15 -18.04
N THR A 101 16.26 -9.84 -17.72
CA THR A 101 17.20 -10.83 -17.12
C THR A 101 16.76 -11.25 -15.72
N ASP A 102 16.19 -10.30 -14.94
CA ASP A 102 15.62 -10.60 -13.64
C ASP A 102 14.44 -11.58 -13.76
N LEU A 103 13.60 -11.42 -14.79
CA LEU A 103 12.48 -12.35 -15.01
C LEU A 103 12.96 -13.76 -15.35
N VAL A 104 13.99 -13.89 -16.18
CA VAL A 104 14.60 -15.20 -16.48
C VAL A 104 15.14 -15.83 -15.21
N ARG A 105 15.89 -15.07 -14.40
CA ARG A 105 16.44 -15.57 -13.13
C ARG A 105 15.33 -16.01 -12.16
N LEU A 106 14.25 -15.23 -12.07
CA LEU A 106 13.10 -15.57 -11.23
C LEU A 106 12.40 -16.83 -11.72
N ALA A 107 12.17 -16.93 -13.02
CA ALA A 107 11.56 -18.11 -13.64
C ALA A 107 12.39 -19.37 -13.43
N ASP A 108 13.71 -19.31 -13.64
CA ASP A 108 14.64 -20.44 -13.42
C ASP A 108 14.63 -20.89 -11.95
N ALA A 109 14.61 -19.95 -11.01
CA ALA A 109 14.64 -20.26 -9.58
C ALA A 109 13.31 -20.84 -9.05
N THR A 110 12.18 -20.47 -9.66
CA THR A 110 10.84 -20.85 -9.19
C THR A 110 10.17 -21.94 -10.02
N GLY A 111 10.70 -22.23 -11.20
CA GLY A 111 10.06 -23.12 -12.19
C GLY A 111 8.85 -22.49 -12.90
N ALA A 112 8.63 -21.18 -12.75
CA ALA A 112 7.57 -20.45 -13.43
C ALA A 112 7.93 -20.17 -14.90
N ASN A 113 6.94 -19.77 -15.70
CA ASN A 113 7.16 -19.42 -17.10
C ASN A 113 7.29 -17.89 -17.27
N VAL A 114 8.14 -17.48 -18.23
CA VAL A 114 8.14 -16.11 -18.72
C VAL A 114 7.10 -16.02 -19.85
N GLU A 115 6.13 -15.14 -19.70
CA GLU A 115 5.02 -14.96 -20.63
C GLU A 115 5.03 -13.55 -21.25
N LYS A 116 4.57 -13.44 -22.49
CA LYS A 116 4.35 -12.13 -23.11
C LYS A 116 3.05 -11.52 -22.59
N LEU A 117 3.12 -10.27 -22.22
CA LEU A 117 1.93 -9.48 -21.86
C LEU A 117 1.13 -9.08 -23.10
N PRO A 118 -0.16 -8.74 -22.97
CA PRO A 118 -0.96 -8.17 -24.06
C PRO A 118 -0.26 -6.96 -24.68
N GLU A 119 -0.42 -6.77 -26.00
CA GLU A 119 0.23 -5.69 -26.74
C GLU A 119 -0.08 -4.30 -26.18
N SER A 120 -1.26 -4.11 -25.57
CA SER A 120 -1.66 -2.85 -24.94
C SER A 120 -0.80 -2.48 -23.70
N ILE A 121 -0.15 -3.46 -23.05
CA ILE A 121 0.75 -3.27 -21.92
C ILE A 121 2.20 -3.43 -22.37
N GLY A 122 2.45 -4.35 -23.30
CA GLY A 122 3.79 -4.70 -23.80
C GLY A 122 4.62 -5.44 -22.75
N GLY A 123 5.83 -5.84 -23.16
CA GLY A 123 6.78 -6.50 -22.27
C GLY A 123 6.45 -7.95 -21.93
N ILE A 124 7.06 -8.42 -20.86
CA ILE A 124 6.98 -9.80 -20.37
C ILE A 124 6.69 -9.86 -18.88
N ALA A 125 6.16 -10.97 -18.41
CA ALA A 125 5.83 -11.21 -17.02
C ALA A 125 6.21 -12.61 -16.55
N VAL A 126 6.42 -12.75 -15.24
CA VAL A 126 6.42 -14.01 -14.50
C VAL A 126 5.31 -13.91 -13.45
N ASP A 127 4.37 -14.85 -13.46
CA ASP A 127 3.31 -14.97 -12.47
C ASP A 127 3.67 -15.99 -11.42
N LEU A 128 3.61 -15.60 -10.17
CA LEU A 128 3.84 -16.43 -9.00
C LEU A 128 2.61 -16.41 -8.10
N THR A 129 2.56 -17.36 -7.18
CA THR A 129 1.57 -17.39 -6.10
C THR A 129 2.30 -17.32 -4.77
N ASP A 130 1.99 -16.34 -3.94
CA ASP A 130 2.57 -16.23 -2.62
C ASP A 130 1.97 -17.26 -1.64
N PRO A 131 2.54 -17.47 -0.44
CA PRO A 131 2.01 -18.43 0.54
C PRO A 131 0.59 -18.14 1.03
N SER A 132 0.10 -16.91 0.84
CA SER A 132 -1.29 -16.56 1.15
C SER A 132 -2.27 -16.95 0.04
N GLY A 133 -1.77 -17.35 -1.13
CA GLY A 133 -2.55 -17.63 -2.32
C GLY A 133 -2.82 -16.42 -3.22
N ALA A 134 -2.22 -15.27 -2.95
CA ALA A 134 -2.34 -14.10 -3.81
C ALA A 134 -1.45 -14.23 -5.05
N VAL A 135 -1.94 -13.73 -6.20
CA VAL A 135 -1.13 -13.66 -7.42
C VAL A 135 -0.14 -12.51 -7.31
N VAL A 136 1.12 -12.80 -7.56
CA VAL A 136 2.21 -11.83 -7.62
C VAL A 136 2.82 -11.90 -9.01
N ARG A 137 2.63 -10.83 -9.76
CA ARG A 137 3.19 -10.68 -11.11
C ARG A 137 4.48 -9.87 -11.04
N VAL A 138 5.52 -10.31 -11.72
CA VAL A 138 6.74 -9.51 -11.91
C VAL A 138 6.87 -9.20 -13.40
N VAL A 139 7.10 -7.92 -13.75
CA VAL A 139 7.06 -7.42 -15.14
C VAL A 139 8.32 -6.68 -15.53
N ALA A 140 8.69 -6.79 -16.81
CA ALA A 140 9.77 -6.01 -17.42
C ALA A 140 9.41 -5.57 -18.83
N ASP A 141 10.10 -4.54 -19.32
CA ASP A 141 9.99 -4.02 -20.69
C ASP A 141 8.56 -3.60 -21.09
N ILE A 142 7.74 -3.21 -20.10
CA ILE A 142 6.37 -2.76 -20.32
C ILE A 142 6.31 -1.38 -20.95
N HIS A 143 5.22 -1.08 -21.65
CA HIS A 143 4.99 0.24 -22.20
C HIS A 143 4.83 1.29 -21.11
N GLU A 144 5.52 2.42 -21.25
CA GLU A 144 5.42 3.55 -20.36
C GLU A 144 4.70 4.72 -21.03
N PHE A 145 3.68 5.23 -20.37
CA PHE A 145 2.98 6.45 -20.80
C PHE A 145 3.79 7.68 -20.38
N ALA A 146 3.77 8.72 -21.21
CA ALA A 146 4.37 10.00 -20.87
C ALA A 146 3.63 10.68 -19.70
N THR A 147 4.32 11.56 -18.97
CA THR A 147 3.75 12.39 -17.91
C THR A 147 2.56 13.20 -18.39
N LEU A 148 1.49 13.26 -17.60
CA LEU A 148 0.36 14.16 -17.79
C LEU A 148 0.54 15.46 -16.99
N PRO A 149 -0.17 16.54 -17.32
CA PRO A 149 -0.18 17.75 -16.50
C PRO A 149 -0.64 17.44 -15.07
N GLY A 150 0.27 17.65 -14.12
CA GLY A 150 0.00 17.52 -12.69
C GLY A 150 -0.92 18.61 -12.15
N GLN A 151 -1.23 18.53 -10.86
CA GLN A 151 -1.87 19.61 -10.12
C GLN A 151 -0.85 20.71 -9.80
N SER A 152 -1.28 21.97 -9.86
CA SER A 152 -0.39 23.07 -9.51
C SER A 152 -0.02 22.99 -8.02
N THR A 153 1.28 22.99 -7.73
CA THR A 153 1.78 23.01 -6.36
C THR A 153 1.46 24.36 -5.70
N GLN A 154 1.11 24.31 -4.44
CA GLN A 154 0.85 25.51 -3.64
C GLN A 154 2.14 26.00 -2.99
N VAL A 155 2.26 27.33 -2.82
CA VAL A 155 3.41 27.93 -2.13
C VAL A 155 3.02 28.24 -0.70
N PHE A 156 3.63 27.54 0.24
CA PHE A 156 3.36 27.74 1.68
C PHE A 156 4.25 28.84 2.27
N ASN A 157 3.69 29.57 3.23
CA ASN A 157 4.46 30.38 4.17
C ASN A 157 4.71 29.54 5.42
N PHE A 158 5.97 29.32 5.78
CA PHE A 158 6.37 28.50 6.92
C PHE A 158 6.94 29.37 8.05
N GLY A 159 6.13 29.66 9.06
CA GLY A 159 6.60 30.48 10.18
C GLY A 159 7.21 31.81 9.70
N HIS A 160 8.51 31.96 9.89
CA HIS A 160 9.26 33.15 9.46
C HIS A 160 9.67 33.17 7.97
N ASP A 161 9.54 32.03 7.25
CA ASP A 161 9.79 31.95 5.81
C ASP A 161 8.51 32.30 5.02
N ALA A 162 8.25 33.60 4.89
CA ALA A 162 7.08 34.12 4.18
C ALA A 162 7.39 34.26 2.69
N ARG A 163 7.11 33.23 1.93
CA ARG A 163 7.37 33.16 0.47
C ARG A 163 6.33 33.88 -0.38
N ARG A 164 5.16 34.18 0.19
CA ARG A 164 4.07 34.86 -0.51
C ARG A 164 3.77 36.22 0.11
N ALA A 165 3.81 37.26 -0.73
CA ALA A 165 3.34 38.58 -0.41
C ALA A 165 2.39 39.08 -1.51
N ASN A 166 1.24 39.65 -1.16
CA ASN A 166 0.20 40.09 -2.10
C ASN A 166 -0.29 38.98 -3.09
N ALA A 167 -0.04 37.72 -2.76
CA ALA A 167 -0.40 36.55 -3.55
C ALA A 167 -1.35 35.67 -2.75
N THR A 168 -2.64 35.71 -3.08
CA THR A 168 -3.65 34.86 -2.44
C THR A 168 -3.57 33.45 -2.97
N GLN A 169 -3.80 32.47 -2.08
CA GLN A 169 -3.81 31.06 -2.44
C GLN A 169 -5.23 30.50 -2.25
N ARG A 170 -5.75 29.90 -3.29
CA ARG A 170 -7.10 29.34 -3.30
C ARG A 170 -7.09 28.06 -4.13
N PRO A 171 -6.68 26.91 -3.53
CA PRO A 171 -6.72 25.64 -4.22
C PRO A 171 -8.16 25.35 -4.71
N PRO A 172 -8.34 24.96 -5.97
CA PRO A 172 -9.66 24.65 -6.50
C PRO A 172 -10.21 23.39 -5.85
N ARG A 173 -11.54 23.30 -5.72
CA ARG A 173 -12.22 22.06 -5.33
C ARG A 173 -12.40 21.19 -6.56
N GLU A 174 -11.40 20.42 -6.87
CA GLU A 174 -11.33 19.49 -7.99
C GLU A 174 -10.75 18.15 -7.51
N PRO A 175 -10.81 17.07 -8.31
CA PRO A 175 -10.16 15.82 -7.94
C PRO A 175 -8.69 16.04 -7.62
N ALA A 176 -8.22 15.48 -6.50
CA ALA A 176 -6.79 15.42 -6.21
C ALA A 176 -6.12 14.57 -7.27
N LYS A 177 -5.35 15.17 -8.17
CA LYS A 177 -4.71 14.42 -9.25
C LYS A 177 -3.74 13.40 -8.67
N ILE A 178 -4.05 12.12 -8.90
CA ILE A 178 -3.15 11.03 -8.55
C ILE A 178 -1.85 11.21 -9.34
N GLN A 179 -0.72 11.14 -8.66
CA GLN A 179 0.59 11.11 -9.30
C GLN A 179 0.95 9.68 -9.72
N ARG A 180 0.92 8.75 -8.74
CA ARG A 180 1.30 7.34 -8.94
C ARG A 180 0.64 6.42 -7.91
N LEU A 181 0.74 5.13 -8.13
CA LEU A 181 0.52 4.10 -7.12
C LEU A 181 1.65 4.17 -6.09
N GLY A 182 1.32 4.18 -4.81
CA GLY A 182 2.29 4.18 -3.72
C GLY A 182 2.47 2.80 -3.11
N HIS A 183 1.40 2.27 -2.49
CA HIS A 183 1.49 0.98 -1.81
C HIS A 183 0.18 0.20 -1.82
N VAL A 184 0.30 -1.08 -1.43
CA VAL A 184 -0.82 -1.97 -1.15
C VAL A 184 -0.66 -2.59 0.23
N VAL A 185 -1.75 -2.76 0.96
CA VAL A 185 -1.78 -3.42 2.26
C VAL A 185 -2.61 -4.69 2.19
N LEU A 186 -2.02 -5.79 2.65
CA LEU A 186 -2.60 -7.12 2.63
C LEU A 186 -2.69 -7.70 4.06
N GLN A 187 -3.70 -8.52 4.29
CA GLN A 187 -3.82 -9.33 5.49
C GLN A 187 -3.68 -10.81 5.12
N THR A 188 -2.95 -11.57 5.93
CA THR A 188 -2.76 -13.01 5.73
C THR A 188 -2.78 -13.77 7.04
N THR A 189 -3.18 -15.04 6.99
CA THR A 189 -3.09 -15.98 8.10
C THR A 189 -1.70 -16.63 8.24
N ARG A 190 -0.82 -16.45 7.24
CA ARG A 190 0.55 -16.99 7.12
C ARG A 190 1.56 -15.85 6.97
N TYR A 191 1.60 -15.00 7.97
CA TYR A 191 2.30 -13.71 7.87
C TYR A 191 3.83 -13.87 7.71
N LEU A 192 4.52 -14.61 8.59
CA LEU A 192 5.98 -14.75 8.50
C LEU A 192 6.41 -15.52 7.28
N GLU A 193 5.68 -16.58 6.94
CA GLU A 193 5.94 -17.37 5.73
C GLU A 193 5.81 -16.48 4.48
N THR A 194 4.74 -15.68 4.39
CA THR A 194 4.50 -14.78 3.27
C THR A 194 5.52 -13.65 3.25
N LEU A 195 5.85 -13.05 4.40
CA LEU A 195 6.88 -12.03 4.50
C LEU A 195 8.22 -12.54 3.95
N ASN A 196 8.71 -13.68 4.46
CA ASN A 196 9.98 -14.26 4.02
C ASN A 196 9.98 -14.53 2.52
N TRP A 197 8.87 -15.01 1.99
CA TRP A 197 8.72 -15.23 0.56
C TRP A 197 8.95 -13.94 -0.26
N TYR A 198 8.34 -12.80 0.13
CA TYR A 198 8.56 -11.51 -0.54
C TYR A 198 10.01 -11.02 -0.42
N LEU A 199 10.63 -11.18 0.74
CA LEU A 199 12.03 -10.80 0.95
C LEU A 199 12.98 -11.65 0.10
N GLU A 200 12.74 -12.96 0.00
CA GLU A 200 13.60 -13.91 -0.73
C GLU A 200 13.41 -13.82 -2.25
N HIS A 201 12.17 -13.72 -2.73
CA HIS A 201 11.89 -13.75 -4.16
C HIS A 201 12.05 -12.37 -4.82
N LEU A 202 11.56 -11.30 -4.16
CA LEU A 202 11.50 -9.96 -4.74
C LEU A 202 12.55 -8.99 -4.16
N GLY A 203 13.33 -9.42 -3.17
CA GLY A 203 14.40 -8.61 -2.59
C GLY A 203 13.89 -7.35 -1.87
N LEU A 204 12.68 -7.39 -1.37
CA LEU A 204 12.14 -6.32 -0.54
C LEU A 204 12.83 -6.31 0.82
N ILE A 205 12.78 -5.16 1.52
CA ILE A 205 13.32 -5.00 2.87
C ILE A 205 12.31 -4.30 3.78
N VAL A 206 12.30 -4.67 5.05
CA VAL A 206 11.37 -4.11 6.03
C VAL A 206 11.85 -2.76 6.52
N SER A 207 10.95 -1.79 6.60
CA SER A 207 11.15 -0.48 7.23
C SER A 207 10.79 -0.52 8.70
N ASP A 208 9.62 -1.08 9.01
CA ASP A 208 9.12 -1.21 10.39
C ASP A 208 8.37 -2.50 10.60
N PHE A 209 8.57 -3.08 11.78
CA PHE A 209 7.81 -4.16 12.33
C PHE A 209 6.85 -3.67 13.42
N LYS A 210 5.66 -4.23 13.42
CA LYS A 210 4.71 -4.11 14.53
C LYS A 210 4.46 -5.47 15.17
N TYR A 211 4.26 -5.47 16.49
CA TYR A 211 3.88 -6.66 17.24
C TYR A 211 2.66 -6.37 18.13
N TYR A 212 1.86 -7.38 18.45
CA TYR A 212 0.78 -7.21 19.42
C TYR A 212 1.37 -6.98 20.82
N GLU A 213 0.86 -5.99 21.52
CA GLU A 213 1.33 -5.61 22.85
C GLU A 213 1.40 -6.81 23.81
N GLY A 214 2.55 -7.00 24.46
CA GLY A 214 2.85 -8.15 25.31
C GLY A 214 3.09 -9.46 24.54
N GLN A 215 3.36 -9.40 23.23
CA GLN A 215 3.65 -10.59 22.39
C GLN A 215 4.90 -10.41 21.52
N ARG A 216 5.80 -9.49 21.85
CA ARG A 216 7.00 -9.21 21.06
C ARG A 216 7.87 -10.46 20.86
N GLU A 217 8.01 -11.28 21.90
CA GLU A 217 8.76 -12.55 21.90
C GLU A 217 8.19 -13.61 20.94
N ARG A 218 6.95 -13.45 20.52
CA ARG A 218 6.31 -14.31 19.51
C ARG A 218 6.55 -13.83 18.08
N GLY A 219 7.36 -12.81 17.90
CA GLY A 219 7.66 -12.18 16.62
C GLY A 219 6.61 -11.18 16.14
N PRO A 220 6.90 -10.52 15.02
CA PRO A 220 6.08 -9.44 14.49
C PRO A 220 4.73 -9.95 13.97
N THR A 221 3.78 -9.02 13.82
CA THR A 221 2.43 -9.29 13.31
C THR A 221 2.02 -8.34 12.20
N MET A 222 2.86 -7.35 11.92
CA MET A 222 2.72 -6.48 10.77
C MET A 222 4.11 -5.96 10.37
N SER A 223 4.28 -5.69 9.09
CA SER A 223 5.48 -5.04 8.55
C SER A 223 5.13 -4.05 7.46
N PHE A 224 5.90 -2.97 7.42
CA PHE A 224 5.97 -2.02 6.32
C PHE A 224 7.22 -2.34 5.52
N ILE A 225 7.09 -2.57 4.21
CA ILE A 225 8.07 -3.24 3.39
C ILE A 225 8.35 -2.37 2.15
N ARG A 226 9.61 -1.98 1.94
CA ARG A 226 10.04 -1.14 0.82
C ARG A 226 10.88 -1.92 -0.19
N CYS A 227 11.04 -1.34 -1.37
CA CYS A 227 11.98 -1.84 -2.37
C CYS A 227 13.44 -1.56 -1.94
N ASP A 228 14.33 -2.52 -2.10
CA ASP A 228 15.77 -2.34 -1.90
C ASP A 228 16.42 -1.83 -3.19
N ARG A 229 16.56 -0.52 -3.33
CA ARG A 229 17.26 0.12 -4.45
C ARG A 229 18.67 0.62 -4.07
N GLY A 230 19.29 -0.04 -3.09
CA GLY A 230 20.58 0.37 -2.57
C GLY A 230 20.51 1.77 -1.92
N MET A 231 21.43 2.66 -2.28
CA MET A 231 21.49 4.03 -1.75
C MET A 231 20.45 4.99 -2.37
N THR A 232 19.66 4.55 -3.37
CA THR A 232 18.57 5.36 -3.91
C THR A 232 17.37 5.25 -2.98
N PRO A 233 16.92 6.36 -2.36
CA PRO A 233 15.77 6.32 -1.46
C PRO A 233 14.49 5.86 -2.18
N THR A 234 13.69 5.08 -1.47
CA THR A 234 12.37 4.61 -1.88
C THR A 234 11.33 4.97 -0.82
N ASP A 235 10.06 4.89 -1.16
CA ASP A 235 9.00 5.09 -0.18
C ASP A 235 9.21 4.21 1.05
N HIS A 236 8.79 4.71 2.21
CA HIS A 236 8.78 3.97 3.47
C HIS A 236 8.22 2.55 3.29
N HIS A 237 7.20 2.39 2.47
CA HIS A 237 6.68 1.08 2.09
C HIS A 237 6.00 1.10 0.71
N THR A 238 6.19 0.02 0.01
CA THR A 238 5.55 -0.34 -1.27
C THR A 238 4.48 -1.41 -1.01
N LEU A 239 4.72 -2.26 -0.02
CA LEU A 239 3.83 -3.28 0.48
C LEU A 239 3.75 -3.16 2.01
N ALA A 240 2.57 -3.28 2.59
CA ALA A 240 2.45 -3.59 4.01
C ALA A 240 1.65 -4.88 4.18
N MET A 241 2.03 -5.66 5.18
CA MET A 241 1.42 -6.96 5.42
C MET A 241 1.12 -7.13 6.90
N MET A 242 -0.07 -7.65 7.21
CA MET A 242 -0.47 -7.89 8.59
C MET A 242 -1.02 -9.30 8.81
N LEU A 243 -0.73 -9.86 9.99
CA LEU A 243 -1.34 -11.09 10.45
C LEU A 243 -2.81 -10.85 10.82
N GLY A 244 -3.70 -11.70 10.33
CA GLY A 244 -5.11 -11.63 10.69
C GLY A 244 -5.85 -12.91 10.35
N PRO A 245 -7.16 -12.96 10.63
CA PRO A 245 -7.93 -14.20 10.55
C PRO A 245 -8.26 -14.67 9.13
N ARG A 246 -7.84 -13.94 8.09
CA ARG A 246 -8.10 -14.32 6.69
C ARG A 246 -7.15 -13.62 5.73
N ASN A 247 -6.97 -14.21 4.55
CA ASN A 247 -6.23 -13.59 3.46
C ASN A 247 -7.16 -12.59 2.75
N ARG A 248 -6.76 -11.32 2.67
CA ARG A 248 -7.54 -10.27 2.01
C ARG A 248 -6.71 -9.03 1.65
N TYR A 249 -7.19 -8.30 0.68
CA TYR A 249 -6.84 -6.90 0.48
C TYR A 249 -7.38 -6.04 1.63
N VAL A 250 -6.56 -5.11 2.13
CA VAL A 250 -6.96 -4.12 3.15
C VAL A 250 -7.19 -2.77 2.51
N HIS A 251 -6.15 -2.19 1.88
CA HIS A 251 -6.28 -0.97 1.08
C HIS A 251 -5.16 -0.83 0.05
N SER A 252 -5.30 0.13 -0.84
CA SER A 252 -4.23 0.66 -1.68
C SER A 252 -4.15 2.17 -1.57
N ALA A 253 -2.96 2.71 -1.74
CA ALA A 253 -2.68 4.12 -1.56
C ALA A 253 -2.06 4.75 -2.80
N TYR A 254 -2.46 5.99 -3.05
CA TYR A 254 -2.11 6.73 -4.25
C TYR A 254 -1.61 8.11 -3.87
N GLN A 255 -0.42 8.46 -4.38
CA GLN A 255 0.21 9.73 -4.08
C GLN A 255 -0.49 10.90 -4.77
N VAL A 256 -0.71 11.97 -4.01
CA VAL A 256 -1.17 13.27 -4.51
C VAL A 256 -0.13 14.35 -4.19
N GLY A 257 -0.27 15.55 -4.78
CA GLY A 257 0.78 16.54 -4.77
C GLY A 257 1.17 17.07 -3.39
N ASP A 258 0.19 17.45 -2.59
CA ASP A 258 0.40 18.05 -1.27
C ASP A 258 -0.86 17.98 -0.38
N LEU A 259 -0.79 18.55 0.81
CA LEU A 259 -1.91 18.62 1.75
C LEU A 259 -3.12 19.38 1.18
N ASP A 260 -2.91 20.48 0.44
CA ASP A 260 -4.01 21.25 -0.14
C ASP A 260 -4.72 20.44 -1.25
N ALA A 261 -3.98 19.74 -2.09
CA ALA A 261 -4.52 18.82 -3.09
C ALA A 261 -5.36 17.71 -2.43
N LEU A 262 -4.83 17.10 -1.39
CA LEU A 262 -5.49 16.05 -0.63
C LEU A 262 -6.78 16.56 0.03
N ALA A 263 -6.72 17.72 0.71
CA ALA A 263 -7.84 18.29 1.43
C ALA A 263 -8.96 18.78 0.47
N ALA A 264 -8.59 19.51 -0.58
CA ALA A 264 -9.54 20.02 -1.57
C ALA A 264 -10.20 18.87 -2.37
N GLY A 265 -9.40 17.85 -2.73
CA GLY A 265 -9.90 16.63 -3.37
C GLY A 265 -10.85 15.84 -2.47
N GLY A 266 -10.54 15.77 -1.18
CA GLY A 266 -11.44 15.16 -0.20
C GLY A 266 -12.77 15.91 -0.07
N GLU A 267 -12.78 17.26 -0.08
CA GLU A 267 -14.04 18.02 -0.13
C GLU A 267 -14.81 17.77 -1.43
N TYR A 268 -14.10 17.68 -2.55
CA TYR A 268 -14.71 17.33 -3.84
C TYR A 268 -15.40 15.96 -3.83
N LEU A 269 -14.77 14.93 -3.25
CA LEU A 269 -15.36 13.59 -3.09
C LEU A 269 -16.58 13.62 -2.16
N ARG A 270 -16.50 14.33 -1.04
CA ARG A 270 -17.61 14.48 -0.08
C ARG A 270 -18.84 15.15 -0.71
N GLU A 271 -18.63 16.22 -1.48
CA GLU A 271 -19.71 16.93 -2.19
C GLU A 271 -20.44 16.05 -3.21
N ARG A 272 -19.78 14.98 -3.70
CA ARG A 272 -20.37 13.98 -4.61
C ARG A 272 -20.94 12.77 -3.92
N GLY A 273 -21.00 12.79 -2.58
CA GLY A 273 -21.63 11.74 -1.78
C GLY A 273 -20.77 10.48 -1.63
N PHE A 274 -19.47 10.52 -1.94
CA PHE A 274 -18.58 9.41 -1.65
C PHE A 274 -18.28 9.31 -0.15
N HIS A 275 -18.03 8.09 0.32
CA HIS A 275 -17.88 7.79 1.74
C HIS A 275 -16.42 7.91 2.18
N ARG A 276 -16.11 8.92 3.03
CA ARG A 276 -14.82 9.02 3.71
C ARG A 276 -14.80 8.04 4.88
N SER A 277 -13.82 7.15 4.88
CA SER A 277 -13.64 6.17 5.95
C SER A 277 -12.87 6.77 7.14
N TRP A 278 -11.73 7.44 6.89
CA TRP A 278 -10.92 8.04 7.94
C TRP A 278 -9.98 9.10 7.36
N GLY A 279 -9.80 10.21 8.04
CA GLY A 279 -8.89 11.29 7.62
C GLY A 279 -9.49 12.68 7.92
N ILE A 280 -8.74 13.72 7.78
CA ILE A 280 -7.32 13.80 7.34
C ILE A 280 -6.43 13.68 8.57
N GLY A 281 -5.31 12.98 8.47
CA GLY A 281 -4.34 12.86 9.56
C GLY A 281 -2.93 12.60 9.02
N ARG A 282 -1.97 12.39 9.93
CA ARG A 282 -0.61 11.99 9.61
C ARG A 282 -0.29 10.69 10.32
N HIS A 283 0.19 9.69 9.59
CA HIS A 283 0.70 8.45 10.17
C HIS A 283 1.97 8.68 11.00
N ILE A 284 2.17 7.85 12.02
CA ILE A 284 3.43 7.81 12.78
C ILE A 284 4.49 7.17 11.88
N GLU A 285 4.26 5.93 11.45
CA GLU A 285 5.17 5.25 10.54
C GLU A 285 4.98 5.77 9.11
N GLY A 286 6.09 6.13 8.46
CA GLY A 286 6.12 6.65 7.10
C GLY A 286 5.69 8.10 6.96
N SER A 287 5.28 8.77 8.04
CA SER A 287 4.92 10.22 8.09
C SER A 287 3.89 10.67 7.06
N GLN A 288 3.20 9.76 6.39
CA GLN A 288 2.25 10.06 5.32
C GLN A 288 1.04 10.84 5.85
N ILE A 289 0.71 11.95 5.21
CA ILE A 289 -0.59 12.61 5.39
C ILE A 289 -1.59 11.78 4.60
N PHE A 290 -2.66 11.34 5.24
CA PHE A 290 -3.60 10.38 4.71
C PHE A 290 -5.04 10.89 4.65
N ASP A 291 -5.83 10.33 3.71
CA ASP A 291 -7.28 10.48 3.60
C ASP A 291 -7.89 9.22 2.95
N TYR A 292 -8.63 8.43 3.73
CA TYR A 292 -9.17 7.13 3.35
C TYR A 292 -10.62 7.20 2.89
N TRP A 293 -10.91 6.57 1.76
CA TRP A 293 -12.21 6.56 1.11
C TRP A 293 -12.66 5.14 0.79
N ARG A 294 -13.98 4.93 0.72
CA ARG A 294 -14.58 3.71 0.18
C ARG A 294 -14.94 3.92 -1.29
N ASP A 295 -14.50 3.01 -2.13
CA ASP A 295 -14.97 2.95 -3.51
C ASP A 295 -16.43 2.42 -3.60
N PRO A 296 -17.07 2.39 -4.78
CA PRO A 296 -18.46 1.94 -4.91
C PRO A 296 -18.73 0.50 -4.45
N ASP A 297 -17.70 -0.34 -4.41
CA ASP A 297 -17.78 -1.73 -3.95
C ASP A 297 -17.36 -1.90 -2.47
N GLY A 298 -17.06 -0.80 -1.78
CA GLY A 298 -16.64 -0.79 -0.39
C GLY A 298 -15.15 -1.10 -0.16
N LEU A 299 -14.34 -1.22 -1.20
CA LEU A 299 -12.89 -1.34 -1.04
C LEU A 299 -12.29 -0.03 -0.54
N LEU A 300 -11.33 -0.14 0.38
CA LEU A 300 -10.66 1.01 0.98
C LEU A 300 -9.53 1.48 0.07
N VAL A 301 -9.49 2.77 -0.23
CA VAL A 301 -8.45 3.44 -0.99
C VAL A 301 -7.99 4.70 -0.28
N GLU A 302 -6.73 5.07 -0.45
CA GLU A 302 -6.09 6.16 0.26
C GLU A 302 -5.49 7.19 -0.70
N HIS A 303 -5.75 8.47 -0.46
CA HIS A 303 -4.87 9.54 -0.89
C HIS A 303 -3.77 9.73 0.14
N PHE A 304 -2.51 9.80 -0.30
CA PHE A 304 -1.42 10.17 0.61
C PHE A 304 -0.49 11.22 0.01
N ALA A 305 0.17 11.96 0.89
CA ALA A 305 1.20 12.95 0.55
C ALA A 305 2.30 12.97 1.61
N ALA A 306 3.47 13.55 1.26
CA ALA A 306 4.55 13.84 2.19
C ALA A 306 5.05 12.60 2.99
N GLY A 307 5.19 11.45 2.33
CA GLY A 307 5.74 10.24 2.92
C GLY A 307 7.26 10.28 3.11
N ASP A 308 7.75 9.47 4.05
CA ASP A 308 9.18 9.28 4.28
C ASP A 308 9.82 8.47 3.14
N LEU A 309 11.09 8.75 2.89
CA LEU A 309 11.92 8.04 1.93
C LEU A 309 13.12 7.44 2.64
N PHE A 310 13.37 6.15 2.45
CA PHE A 310 14.47 5.41 3.06
C PHE A 310 15.33 4.70 2.02
N ASP A 311 16.62 4.63 2.28
CA ASP A 311 17.58 3.81 1.52
C ASP A 311 17.83 2.46 2.20
N CYS A 312 18.73 1.64 1.67
CA CYS A 312 19.02 0.30 2.17
C CYS A 312 19.77 0.28 3.53
N THR A 313 20.26 1.43 4.03
CA THR A 313 21.06 1.49 5.26
C THR A 313 20.23 1.57 6.52
N LEU A 314 18.96 1.98 6.42
CA LEU A 314 18.08 2.06 7.57
C LEU A 314 17.64 0.65 8.02
N GLU A 315 17.96 0.30 9.26
CA GLU A 315 17.52 -0.94 9.91
C GLU A 315 16.04 -0.87 10.31
N PRO A 316 15.33 -2.01 10.40
CA PRO A 316 13.92 -2.02 10.77
C PRO A 316 13.63 -1.47 12.16
N GLY A 317 12.60 -0.63 12.28
CA GLY A 317 12.01 -0.24 13.56
C GLY A 317 11.13 -1.34 14.14
N TRP A 318 10.90 -1.28 15.47
CA TRP A 318 10.04 -2.21 16.18
C TRP A 318 9.16 -1.47 17.18
N SER A 319 7.85 -1.53 17.01
CA SER A 319 6.90 -0.86 17.89
C SER A 319 5.63 -1.70 18.13
N PRO A 320 4.93 -1.51 19.26
CA PRO A 320 3.66 -2.19 19.49
C PRO A 320 2.57 -1.67 18.53
N MET A 321 1.68 -2.57 18.12
CA MET A 321 0.50 -2.21 17.35
C MET A 321 -0.62 -1.75 18.28
N THR A 322 -1.02 -0.48 18.17
CA THR A 322 -2.14 0.11 18.89
C THR A 322 -2.99 0.97 17.96
N ALA A 323 -4.28 1.13 18.22
CA ALA A 323 -5.13 2.00 17.42
C ALA A 323 -4.72 3.47 17.53
N SER A 324 -4.33 3.92 18.72
CA SER A 324 -3.78 5.26 18.96
C SER A 324 -2.43 5.50 18.28
N GLY A 325 -1.65 4.45 18.03
CA GLY A 325 -0.37 4.48 17.35
C GLY A 325 -0.45 4.55 15.82
N LEU A 326 -1.66 4.61 15.25
CA LEU A 326 -1.82 4.73 13.79
C LEU A 326 -1.61 6.16 13.28
N ALA A 327 -1.86 7.17 14.09
CA ALA A 327 -1.75 8.56 13.67
C ALA A 327 -1.00 9.43 14.66
N GLN A 328 -0.07 10.24 14.17
CA GLN A 328 0.63 11.30 14.93
C GLN A 328 -0.33 12.42 15.31
N TRP A 329 -1.23 12.78 14.41
CA TRP A 329 -2.30 13.74 14.57
C TRP A 329 -3.41 13.47 13.55
N GLY A 330 -4.62 13.92 13.86
CA GLY A 330 -5.79 13.72 13.02
C GLY A 330 -7.00 13.29 13.85
N PRO A 331 -8.11 12.92 13.20
CA PRO A 331 -9.28 12.38 13.89
C PRO A 331 -8.97 10.98 14.44
N GLN A 332 -9.67 10.61 15.49
CA GLN A 332 -9.61 9.24 16.00
C GLN A 332 -9.94 8.24 14.88
N VAL A 333 -9.27 7.09 14.93
CA VAL A 333 -9.53 6.00 13.99
C VAL A 333 -11.00 5.57 14.06
N THR A 334 -11.63 5.40 12.90
CA THR A 334 -13.05 5.07 12.81
C THR A 334 -13.27 3.55 12.87
N LYS A 335 -14.45 3.14 13.33
CA LYS A 335 -14.86 1.73 13.27
C LYS A 335 -14.94 1.22 11.83
N ASP A 336 -15.28 2.10 10.88
CA ASP A 336 -15.32 1.77 9.46
C ASP A 336 -13.93 1.43 8.92
N PHE A 337 -12.91 2.26 9.23
CA PHE A 337 -11.53 1.98 8.84
C PHE A 337 -11.03 0.65 9.42
N LEU A 338 -11.32 0.38 10.69
CA LEU A 338 -10.94 -0.87 11.35
C LEU A 338 -11.73 -2.09 10.86
N GLY A 339 -12.73 -1.91 9.98
CA GLY A 339 -13.60 -2.99 9.53
C GLY A 339 -14.52 -3.55 10.61
N LEU A 340 -14.82 -2.75 11.65
CA LEU A 340 -15.68 -3.13 12.77
C LEU A 340 -17.15 -2.71 12.56
N THR A 341 -17.46 -2.06 11.46
CA THR A 341 -18.83 -1.70 11.11
C THR A 341 -19.56 -2.95 10.59
N PRO A 342 -20.67 -3.36 11.20
CA PRO A 342 -21.43 -4.49 10.71
C PRO A 342 -21.89 -4.26 9.26
N GLY A 343 -21.50 -5.17 8.39
CA GLY A 343 -21.88 -5.17 6.97
C GLY A 343 -22.61 -6.46 6.60
N PRO A 344 -23.09 -6.59 5.36
CA PRO A 344 -23.75 -7.80 4.87
C PRO A 344 -22.88 -9.06 5.00
N ASP A 345 -21.57 -8.90 5.06
CA ASP A 345 -20.57 -9.98 5.17
C ASP A 345 -20.17 -10.32 6.61
N ALA A 346 -20.76 -9.69 7.64
CA ALA A 346 -20.38 -9.89 9.04
C ALA A 346 -20.44 -11.37 9.48
N LEU A 347 -21.45 -12.11 9.02
CA LEU A 347 -21.57 -13.55 9.30
C LEU A 347 -20.46 -14.34 8.62
N HIS A 348 -20.13 -14.00 7.37
CA HIS A 348 -19.04 -14.62 6.65
C HIS A 348 -17.70 -14.35 7.34
N GLU A 349 -17.50 -13.16 7.87
CA GLU A 349 -16.31 -12.78 8.65
C GLU A 349 -16.17 -13.61 9.93
N LEU A 350 -17.25 -13.80 10.68
CA LEU A 350 -17.26 -14.64 11.87
C LEU A 350 -16.96 -16.11 11.54
N VAL A 351 -17.55 -16.64 10.47
CA VAL A 351 -17.29 -18.01 10.00
C VAL A 351 -15.83 -18.16 9.57
N SER A 352 -15.28 -17.21 8.81
CA SER A 352 -13.89 -17.21 8.38
C SER A 352 -12.92 -17.15 9.56
N MET A 353 -13.21 -16.33 10.56
CA MET A 353 -12.43 -16.27 11.81
C MET A 353 -12.46 -17.59 12.57
N ALA A 354 -13.66 -18.18 12.75
CA ALA A 354 -13.80 -19.47 13.42
C ALA A 354 -13.09 -20.61 12.69
N ARG A 355 -13.08 -20.55 11.35
CA ARG A 355 -12.36 -21.50 10.50
C ARG A 355 -10.83 -21.34 10.66
N SER A 356 -10.32 -20.09 10.55
CA SER A 356 -8.90 -19.80 10.71
C SER A 356 -8.35 -20.30 12.05
N LEU A 357 -9.10 -20.15 13.14
CA LEU A 357 -8.67 -20.63 14.47
C LEU A 357 -8.63 -22.16 14.60
N ARG A 358 -9.13 -22.92 13.62
CA ARG A 358 -9.10 -24.40 13.57
C ARG A 358 -8.08 -24.95 12.57
N GLU A 359 -7.64 -24.15 11.65
CA GLU A 359 -6.66 -24.52 10.63
C GLU A 359 -5.24 -24.31 11.14
N GLU A 360 -4.29 -25.06 10.60
CA GLU A 360 -2.87 -24.87 10.89
C GLU A 360 -2.36 -23.62 10.18
N ASN A 361 -2.20 -22.53 10.93
CA ASN A 361 -1.73 -21.23 10.46
C ASN A 361 -1.11 -20.43 11.62
N GLU A 362 -0.66 -19.20 11.36
CA GLU A 362 -0.01 -18.35 12.37
C GLU A 362 -1.00 -17.55 13.24
N PHE A 363 -2.31 -17.55 12.90
CA PHE A 363 -3.35 -16.79 13.61
C PHE A 363 -4.10 -17.67 14.61
N ASP A 364 -3.61 -17.73 15.84
CA ASP A 364 -4.18 -18.48 16.94
C ASP A 364 -5.00 -17.62 17.93
N LEU A 365 -5.54 -18.24 18.97
CA LEU A 365 -6.32 -17.55 20.02
C LEU A 365 -5.51 -16.46 20.75
N THR A 366 -4.19 -16.62 20.88
CA THR A 366 -3.35 -15.63 21.53
C THR A 366 -3.18 -14.40 20.63
N ARG A 367 -2.96 -14.64 19.33
CA ARG A 367 -2.93 -13.57 18.32
C ARG A 367 -4.28 -12.85 18.19
N LEU A 368 -5.40 -13.59 18.27
CA LEU A 368 -6.74 -12.99 18.31
C LEU A 368 -6.91 -12.06 19.51
N ARG A 369 -6.47 -12.47 20.71
CA ARG A 369 -6.51 -11.60 21.91
C ARG A 369 -5.67 -10.33 21.73
N GLY A 370 -4.50 -10.45 21.10
CA GLY A 370 -3.67 -9.31 20.74
C GLY A 370 -4.37 -8.34 19.78
N LEU A 371 -4.97 -8.88 18.71
CA LEU A 371 -5.74 -8.09 17.75
C LEU A 371 -6.92 -7.35 18.40
N LEU A 372 -7.65 -8.00 19.28
CA LEU A 372 -8.77 -7.38 20.02
C LEU A 372 -8.31 -6.24 20.93
N LYS A 373 -7.11 -6.33 21.52
CA LYS A 373 -6.53 -5.23 22.30
C LYS A 373 -6.23 -4.00 21.42
N VAL A 374 -5.73 -4.19 20.21
CA VAL A 374 -5.47 -3.08 19.27
C VAL A 374 -6.73 -2.24 19.03
N THR A 375 -7.89 -2.88 18.91
CA THR A 375 -9.15 -2.17 18.64
C THR A 375 -9.70 -1.41 19.85
N SER A 376 -9.13 -1.63 21.03
CA SER A 376 -9.55 -1.01 22.30
C SER A 376 -8.52 -0.06 22.91
N SER A 377 -7.36 0.12 22.26
CA SER A 377 -6.23 0.94 22.73
C SER A 377 -6.20 2.37 22.21
#